data_afa68b9dd082a64a963f211f29a4fa2b
#
_entry.id   afa68b9dd082a64a963f211f29a4fa2b
#
_cell.length_a   1.000
_cell.length_b   1.000
_cell.length_c   1.000
_cell.angle_alpha   90.00
_cell.angle_beta   90.00
_cell.angle_gamma   90.00
#
_symmetry.space_group_name_H-M   'P 1'
#
loop_
_entity.id
_entity.type
_entity.pdbx_description
1 polymer ?
#
loop_
_entity_poly.entity_id
_entity_poly.type
_entity_poly.pdbx_seq_one_letter_code
_entity_poly.pdbx_strand_id
1 'polypeptide(L)'
;MNDFFYKNLETYKVAKEFTIYVYSLINKYPAYEQYALCDQLRRAVISVPSNIAEGMGRMAVKERIHFIEISYASMMEVLCQLDISQSLGYITEEELNKAEETADHLSRIMSGLRKNLSEKLQAKEYSPSTLHLQPSTL
;
A
#
# COMPACT_ATOMS: atom_id res chain seq x y z
N MET A 1 5.09 -24.44 11.42
CA MET A 1 4.20 -23.46 10.79
C MET A 1 5.03 -22.34 10.19
N ASN A 2 4.77 -21.99 8.96
CA ASN A 2 5.50 -20.93 8.27
C ASN A 2 4.86 -19.57 8.56
N ASP A 3 5.58 -18.75 9.31
CA ASP A 3 5.22 -17.35 9.46
C ASP A 3 5.77 -16.61 8.24
N PHE A 4 4.87 -16.32 7.31
CA PHE A 4 5.25 -15.53 6.16
C PHE A 4 5.65 -14.13 6.60
N PHE A 5 6.81 -13.73 6.18
CA PHE A 5 7.47 -12.48 6.57
C PHE A 5 6.57 -11.26 6.49
N TYR A 6 5.75 -11.10 5.44
CA TYR A 6 4.92 -9.91 5.28
C TYR A 6 3.90 -9.72 6.39
N LYS A 7 3.41 -10.80 7.01
CA LYS A 7 2.40 -10.73 8.08
C LYS A 7 2.90 -10.00 9.32
N ASN A 8 4.21 -10.00 9.53
CA ASN A 8 4.83 -9.36 10.68
C ASN A 8 5.21 -7.90 10.41
N LEU A 9 5.11 -7.46 9.16
CA LEU A 9 5.40 -6.07 8.81
C LEU A 9 4.28 -5.16 9.28
N GLU A 10 4.67 -4.08 9.95
CA GLU A 10 3.69 -3.08 10.38
C GLU A 10 2.96 -2.47 9.19
N THR A 11 3.64 -2.25 8.08
CA THR A 11 3.02 -1.74 6.86
C THR A 11 1.85 -2.61 6.42
N TYR A 12 2.03 -3.94 6.43
CA TYR A 12 0.95 -4.85 6.07
C TYR A 12 -0.19 -4.81 7.11
N LYS A 13 0.15 -4.80 8.39
CA LYS A 13 -0.86 -4.79 9.46
C LYS A 13 -1.76 -3.55 9.38
N VAL A 14 -1.16 -2.39 9.16
CA VAL A 14 -1.93 -1.14 9.04
C VAL A 14 -2.74 -1.13 7.73
N ALA A 15 -2.17 -1.62 6.64
CA ALA A 15 -2.90 -1.76 5.38
C ALA A 15 -4.11 -2.68 5.52
N LYS A 16 -3.97 -3.77 6.29
CA LYS A 16 -5.06 -4.68 6.57
C LYS A 16 -6.16 -3.98 7.41
N GLU A 17 -5.78 -3.24 8.43
CA GLU A 17 -6.73 -2.45 9.23
C GLU A 17 -7.49 -1.46 8.36
N PHE A 18 -6.80 -0.75 7.50
CA PHE A 18 -7.40 0.18 6.55
C PHE A 18 -8.42 -0.53 5.66
N THR A 19 -8.05 -1.69 5.14
CA THR A 19 -8.93 -2.50 4.29
C THR A 19 -10.20 -2.91 5.01
N ILE A 20 -10.06 -3.44 6.23
CA ILE A 20 -11.20 -3.88 7.04
C ILE A 20 -12.13 -2.72 7.34
N TYR A 21 -11.56 -1.56 7.66
CA TYR A 21 -12.36 -0.38 7.94
C TYR A 21 -13.16 0.06 6.71
N VAL A 22 -12.53 0.11 5.55
CA VAL A 22 -13.21 0.50 4.31
C VAL A 22 -14.33 -0.48 3.97
N TYR A 23 -14.10 -1.78 4.16
CA TYR A 23 -15.15 -2.78 3.97
C TYR A 23 -16.36 -2.53 4.89
N SER A 24 -16.11 -2.12 6.14
CA SER A 24 -17.19 -1.81 7.07
C SER A 24 -18.06 -0.64 6.61
N LEU A 25 -17.46 0.32 5.89
CA LEU A 25 -18.19 1.47 5.35
C LEU A 25 -19.07 1.06 4.15
N ILE A 26 -18.56 0.17 3.31
CA ILE A 26 -19.24 -0.23 2.06
C ILE A 26 -20.62 -0.84 2.33
N ASN A 27 -20.80 -1.50 3.46
CA ASN A 27 -22.08 -2.11 3.82
C ASN A 27 -23.24 -1.11 3.92
N LYS A 28 -22.95 0.17 4.10
CA LYS A 28 -23.95 1.22 4.25
C LYS A 28 -24.35 1.87 2.94
N TYR A 29 -23.65 1.56 1.86
CA TYR A 29 -23.90 2.18 0.55
C TYR A 29 -25.22 1.68 -0.02
N PRO A 30 -25.90 2.52 -0.83
CA PRO A 30 -27.16 2.08 -1.44
C PRO A 30 -26.95 0.90 -2.39
N ALA A 31 -27.99 0.09 -2.52
CA ALA A 31 -27.91 -1.14 -3.31
C ALA A 31 -27.48 -0.91 -4.76
N TYR A 32 -27.87 0.21 -5.35
CA TYR A 32 -27.53 0.52 -6.73
C TYR A 32 -26.05 0.81 -6.95
N GLU A 33 -25.28 1.03 -5.86
CA GLU A 33 -23.84 1.23 -5.95
C GLU A 33 -23.03 -0.05 -5.77
N GLN A 34 -23.67 -1.17 -5.42
CA GLN A 34 -22.94 -2.39 -5.08
C GLN A 34 -22.07 -2.92 -6.23
N TYR A 35 -22.50 -2.76 -7.47
CA TYR A 35 -21.77 -3.18 -8.65
C TYR A 35 -21.09 -2.00 -9.39
N ALA A 36 -21.07 -0.84 -8.78
CA ALA A 36 -20.44 0.36 -9.33
C ALA A 36 -19.36 0.84 -8.36
N LEU A 37 -19.65 1.87 -7.56
CA LEU A 37 -18.66 2.47 -6.66
C LEU A 37 -18.13 1.47 -5.62
N CYS A 38 -19.01 0.65 -5.05
CA CYS A 38 -18.60 -0.35 -4.06
C CYS A 38 -17.64 -1.38 -4.65
N ASP A 39 -17.86 -1.80 -5.89
CA ASP A 39 -16.97 -2.76 -6.55
C ASP A 39 -15.59 -2.16 -6.77
N GLN A 40 -15.53 -0.90 -7.19
CA GLN A 40 -14.26 -0.18 -7.36
C GLN A 40 -13.53 -0.01 -6.03
N LEU A 41 -14.25 0.34 -4.96
CA LEU A 41 -13.66 0.47 -3.63
C LEU A 41 -13.07 -0.84 -3.13
N ARG A 42 -13.81 -1.94 -3.29
CA ARG A 42 -13.31 -3.26 -2.88
C ARG A 42 -12.04 -3.63 -3.63
N ARG A 43 -12.00 -3.43 -4.91
CA ARG A 43 -10.83 -3.74 -5.74
C ARG A 43 -9.63 -2.89 -5.35
N ALA A 44 -9.83 -1.59 -5.20
CA ALA A 44 -8.76 -0.66 -4.87
C ALA A 44 -8.21 -0.92 -3.47
N VAL A 45 -9.07 -1.12 -2.47
CA VAL A 45 -8.61 -1.29 -1.10
C VAL A 45 -7.91 -2.63 -0.88
N ILE A 46 -8.38 -3.70 -1.50
CA ILE A 46 -7.71 -5.02 -1.44
C ILE A 46 -6.30 -4.93 -2.06
N SER A 47 -6.15 -4.12 -3.10
CA SER A 47 -4.88 -3.91 -3.78
C SER A 47 -3.81 -3.32 -2.85
N VAL A 48 -4.19 -2.58 -1.80
CA VAL A 48 -3.24 -1.96 -0.88
C VAL A 48 -2.42 -3.02 -0.12
N PRO A 49 -3.03 -3.91 0.69
CA PRO A 49 -2.25 -4.95 1.37
C PRO A 49 -1.72 -6.01 0.44
N SER A 50 -2.42 -6.33 -0.64
CA SER A 50 -2.00 -7.37 -1.59
C SER A 50 -0.69 -7.02 -2.26
N ASN A 51 -0.49 -5.77 -2.67
CA ASN A 51 0.76 -5.34 -3.29
C ASN A 51 1.91 -5.27 -2.29
N ILE A 52 1.63 -4.95 -1.03
CA ILE A 52 2.65 -5.01 0.02
C ILE A 52 3.14 -6.46 0.18
N ALA A 53 2.21 -7.40 0.32
CA ALA A 53 2.53 -8.81 0.48
C ALA A 53 3.30 -9.35 -0.74
N GLU A 54 2.81 -9.05 -1.93
CA GLU A 54 3.45 -9.50 -3.17
C GLU A 54 4.84 -8.90 -3.33
N GLY A 55 5.00 -7.62 -3.04
CA GLY A 55 6.30 -6.96 -3.10
C GLY A 55 7.32 -7.58 -2.16
N MET A 56 6.90 -7.92 -0.95
CA MET A 56 7.79 -8.55 0.02
C MET A 56 8.18 -9.98 -0.38
N GLY A 57 7.42 -10.59 -1.26
CA GLY A 57 7.75 -11.89 -1.85
C GLY A 57 8.73 -11.82 -3.01
N ARG A 58 9.02 -10.62 -3.53
CA ARG A 58 9.96 -10.45 -4.63
C ARG A 58 11.40 -10.47 -4.10
N MET A 59 12.32 -11.06 -4.88
CA MET A 59 13.72 -11.15 -4.50
C MET A 59 14.47 -9.85 -4.77
N ALA A 60 14.19 -9.21 -5.91
CA ALA A 60 14.85 -7.97 -6.29
C ALA A 60 14.30 -6.79 -5.50
N VAL A 61 15.18 -5.99 -4.89
CA VAL A 61 14.80 -4.82 -4.10
C VAL A 61 14.04 -3.81 -4.96
N LYS A 62 14.46 -3.63 -6.20
CA LYS A 62 13.81 -2.71 -7.14
C LYS A 62 12.34 -3.09 -7.39
N GLU A 63 12.05 -4.38 -7.48
CA GLU A 63 10.67 -4.87 -7.63
C GLU A 63 9.87 -4.63 -6.35
N ARG A 64 10.46 -4.82 -5.18
CA ARG A 64 9.81 -4.54 -3.90
C ARG A 64 9.36 -3.08 -3.82
N ILE A 65 10.25 -2.16 -4.21
CA ILE A 65 9.93 -0.73 -4.26
C ILE A 65 8.75 -0.48 -5.20
N HIS A 66 8.77 -1.09 -6.37
CA HIS A 66 7.69 -0.94 -7.36
C HIS A 66 6.32 -1.35 -6.78
N PHE A 67 6.25 -2.48 -6.08
CA PHE A 67 5.01 -2.94 -5.48
C PHE A 67 4.52 -2.03 -4.34
N ILE A 68 5.44 -1.43 -3.58
CA ILE A 68 5.07 -0.44 -2.57
C ILE A 68 4.46 0.79 -3.24
N GLU A 69 5.01 1.22 -4.37
CA GLU A 69 4.46 2.36 -5.12
C GLU A 69 3.06 2.06 -5.67
N ILE A 70 2.83 0.84 -6.17
CA ILE A 70 1.50 0.42 -6.62
C ILE A 70 0.51 0.43 -5.45
N SER A 71 0.92 -0.08 -4.29
CA SER A 71 0.11 -0.07 -3.08
C SER A 71 -0.28 1.35 -2.68
N TYR A 72 0.67 2.27 -2.72
CA TYR A 72 0.42 3.68 -2.41
C TYR A 72 -0.59 4.29 -3.38
N ALA A 73 -0.43 4.05 -4.68
CA ALA A 73 -1.36 4.55 -5.70
C ALA A 73 -2.77 4.01 -5.49
N SER A 74 -2.89 2.74 -5.12
CA SER A 74 -4.18 2.12 -4.80
C SER A 74 -4.84 2.78 -3.59
N MET A 75 -4.05 3.12 -2.58
CA MET A 75 -4.54 3.85 -1.40
C MET A 75 -5.07 5.23 -1.79
N MET A 76 -4.38 5.94 -2.67
CA MET A 76 -4.84 7.23 -3.17
C MET A 76 -6.17 7.10 -3.92
N GLU A 77 -6.33 6.04 -4.71
CA GLU A 77 -7.58 5.75 -5.39
C GLU A 77 -8.72 5.54 -4.39
N VAL A 78 -8.48 4.78 -3.32
CA VAL A 78 -9.48 4.57 -2.25
C VAL A 78 -9.88 5.90 -1.62
N LEU A 79 -8.92 6.73 -1.27
CA LEU A 79 -9.22 8.03 -0.64
C LEU A 79 -10.03 8.93 -1.55
N CYS A 80 -9.72 8.94 -2.84
CA CYS A 80 -10.50 9.68 -3.83
C CYS A 80 -11.95 9.18 -3.87
N GLN A 81 -12.14 7.88 -3.91
CA GLN A 81 -13.48 7.27 -3.96
C GLN A 81 -14.27 7.51 -2.66
N LEU A 82 -13.59 7.51 -1.51
CA LEU A 82 -14.23 7.83 -0.23
C LEU A 82 -14.62 9.30 -0.13
N ASP A 83 -13.80 10.19 -0.67
CA ASP A 83 -14.12 11.61 -0.71
C ASP A 83 -15.38 11.85 -1.55
N ILE A 84 -15.46 11.20 -2.71
CA ILE A 84 -16.65 11.23 -3.56
C ILE A 84 -17.86 10.65 -2.80
N SER A 85 -17.67 9.57 -2.09
CA SER A 85 -18.73 8.92 -1.30
C SER A 85 -19.27 9.82 -0.22
N GLN A 86 -18.43 10.58 0.44
CA GLN A 86 -18.84 11.52 1.46
C GLN A 86 -19.67 12.66 0.84
N SER A 87 -19.24 13.18 -0.29
CA SER A 87 -19.99 14.22 -1.01
C SER A 87 -21.36 13.72 -1.48
N LEU A 88 -21.48 12.44 -1.81
CA LEU A 88 -22.73 11.81 -2.18
C LEU A 88 -23.62 11.47 -0.96
N GLY A 89 -23.09 11.63 0.25
CA GLY A 89 -23.83 11.32 1.47
C GLY A 89 -23.83 9.85 1.87
N TYR A 90 -22.97 9.03 1.29
CA TYR A 90 -22.91 7.60 1.59
C TYR A 90 -22.14 7.31 2.88
N ILE A 91 -21.19 8.15 3.22
CA ILE A 91 -20.45 8.09 4.48
C ILE A 91 -20.41 9.47 5.11
N THR A 92 -20.13 9.52 6.41
CA THR A 92 -20.05 10.80 7.15
C THR A 92 -18.66 11.39 7.01
N GLU A 93 -18.56 12.70 7.32
CA GLU A 93 -17.28 13.37 7.37
C GLU A 93 -16.33 12.73 8.39
N GLU A 94 -16.87 12.29 9.54
CA GLU A 94 -16.09 11.61 10.57
C GLU A 94 -15.52 10.28 10.06
N GLU A 95 -16.31 9.55 9.28
CA GLU A 95 -15.87 8.29 8.69
C GLU A 95 -14.77 8.51 7.65
N LEU A 96 -14.91 9.55 6.83
CA LEU A 96 -13.86 9.93 5.89
C LEU A 96 -12.59 10.33 6.63
N ASN A 97 -12.69 11.17 7.66
CA ASN A 97 -11.55 11.62 8.45
C ASN A 97 -10.79 10.44 9.07
N LYS A 98 -11.52 9.44 9.58
CA LYS A 98 -10.89 8.26 10.16
C LYS A 98 -10.12 7.45 9.12
N ALA A 99 -10.67 7.31 7.92
CA ALA A 99 -9.98 6.65 6.81
C ALA A 99 -8.71 7.42 6.43
N GLU A 100 -8.80 8.73 6.35
CA GLU A 100 -7.68 9.60 6.00
C GLU A 100 -6.57 9.55 7.07
N GLU A 101 -6.93 9.50 8.34
CA GLU A 101 -5.96 9.36 9.43
C GLU A 101 -5.19 8.05 9.33
N THR A 102 -5.89 6.94 9.09
CA THR A 102 -5.25 5.64 8.92
C THR A 102 -4.36 5.63 7.68
N ALA A 103 -4.83 6.23 6.58
CA ALA A 103 -4.06 6.33 5.35
C ALA A 103 -2.81 7.20 5.53
N ASP A 104 -2.90 8.29 6.30
CA ASP A 104 -1.75 9.14 6.60
C ASP A 104 -0.69 8.37 7.37
N HIS A 105 -1.10 7.60 8.38
CA HIS A 105 -0.19 6.74 9.13
C HIS A 105 0.45 5.69 8.23
N LEU A 106 -0.35 5.03 7.39
CA LEU A 106 0.13 4.04 6.44
C LEU A 106 1.12 4.66 5.44
N SER A 107 0.81 5.85 4.95
CA SER A 107 1.69 6.59 4.03
C SER A 107 3.08 6.82 4.62
N ARG A 108 3.14 7.19 5.90
CA ARG A 108 4.42 7.40 6.59
C ARG A 108 5.21 6.11 6.73
N ILE A 109 4.54 5.02 7.07
CA ILE A 109 5.19 3.71 7.19
C ILE A 109 5.70 3.24 5.83
N MET A 110 4.90 3.42 4.78
CA MET A 110 5.30 3.10 3.41
C MET A 110 6.52 3.89 2.97
N SER A 111 6.55 5.18 3.27
CA SER A 111 7.69 6.05 2.95
C SER A 111 8.95 5.55 3.65
N GLY A 112 8.85 5.17 4.92
CA GLY A 112 9.97 4.60 5.67
C GLY A 112 10.46 3.29 5.08
N LEU A 113 9.54 2.41 4.72
CA LEU A 113 9.88 1.14 4.08
C LEU A 113 10.56 1.35 2.72
N ARG A 114 10.00 2.23 1.90
CA ARG A 114 10.57 2.56 0.60
C ARG A 114 11.97 3.15 0.72
N LYS A 115 12.16 4.05 1.66
CA LYS A 115 13.48 4.66 1.94
C LYS A 115 14.49 3.59 2.34
N ASN A 116 14.12 2.69 3.25
CA ASN A 116 14.97 1.58 3.69
C ASN A 116 15.38 0.70 2.51
N LEU A 117 14.43 0.35 1.65
CA LEU A 117 14.71 -0.45 0.46
C LEU A 117 15.61 0.28 -0.53
N SER A 118 15.42 1.58 -0.71
CA SER A 118 16.25 2.41 -1.58
C SER A 118 17.69 2.48 -1.08
N GLU A 119 17.89 2.62 0.22
CA GLU A 119 19.21 2.61 0.84
C GLU A 119 19.93 1.27 0.65
N LYS A 120 19.20 0.17 0.77
CA LYS A 120 19.74 -1.18 0.50
C LYS A 120 20.17 -1.34 -0.95
N LEU A 121 19.41 -0.80 -1.88
CA LEU A 121 19.72 -0.84 -3.30
C LEU A 121 21.00 -0.07 -3.59
N GLN A 122 21.16 1.15 -3.03
CA GLN A 122 22.35 1.97 -3.19
C GLN A 122 23.57 1.30 -2.56
N ALA A 123 23.45 0.74 -1.37
CA ALA A 123 24.53 0.04 -0.69
C ALA A 123 25.04 -1.15 -1.53
N LYS A 124 24.14 -1.86 -2.19
CA LYS A 124 24.48 -2.96 -3.08
C LYS A 124 25.28 -2.50 -4.31
N GLU A 125 24.89 -1.33 -4.88
CA GLU A 125 25.57 -0.75 -6.03
C GLU A 125 27.01 -0.34 -5.70
N TYR A 126 27.24 0.10 -4.48
CA TYR A 126 28.57 0.58 -4.03
C TYR A 126 29.32 -0.49 -3.20
N SER A 127 28.96 -1.76 -3.34
CA SER A 127 29.66 -2.84 -2.63
C SER A 127 31.07 -3.03 -3.21
N PRO A 128 32.05 -3.52 -2.40
CA PRO A 128 33.40 -3.77 -2.90
C PRO A 128 33.47 -4.72 -4.09
N SER A 129 32.58 -5.71 -4.14
CA SER A 129 32.53 -6.65 -5.26
C SER A 129 32.14 -5.98 -6.56
N THR A 130 31.27 -4.99 -6.52
CA THR A 130 30.88 -4.20 -7.67
C THR A 130 32.03 -3.32 -8.14
N LEU A 131 32.77 -2.72 -7.21
CA LEU A 131 33.90 -1.88 -7.52
C LEU A 131 35.05 -2.65 -8.17
N HIS A 132 35.25 -3.89 -7.78
CA HIS A 132 36.27 -4.74 -8.37
C HIS A 132 36.02 -5.07 -9.84
N LEU A 133 34.77 -5.06 -10.27
CA LEU A 133 34.41 -5.38 -11.64
C LEU A 133 34.57 -4.19 -12.59
N GLN A 134 34.56 -2.96 -12.05
CA GLN A 134 34.59 -1.75 -12.86
C GLN A 134 35.96 -1.39 -13.43
N PRO A 135 37.06 -1.52 -12.70
CA PRO A 135 38.36 -1.05 -13.19
C PRO A 135 38.86 -1.77 -14.43
N SER A 136 38.45 -2.98 -14.65
CA SER A 136 38.91 -3.75 -15.81
C SER A 136 38.41 -3.21 -17.14
N THR A 137 37.46 -2.30 -17.13
CA THR A 137 36.90 -1.70 -18.33
C THR A 137 37.71 -0.49 -18.80
N LEU A 138 38.67 -0.08 -18.04
CA LEU A 138 39.55 1.02 -18.38
C LEU A 138 40.80 0.56 -19.12
#